data_ed9378a70782d572849a58d0a759f80d
#
_entry.id   ed9378a70782d572849a58d0a759f80d
#
_cell.length_a   1.000
_cell.length_b   1.000
_cell.length_c   1.000
_cell.angle_alpha   90.00
_cell.angle_beta   90.00
_cell.angle_gamma   90.00
#
_symmetry.space_group_name_H-M   'P 1'
#
loop_
_entity.id
_entity.type
_entity.pdbx_description
1 polymer ?
#
loop_
_entity_poly.entity_id
_entity_poly.type
_entity_poly.pdbx_seq_one_letter_code
_entity_poly.pdbx_strand_id
1 'polypeptide(L)'
;MDKGIKLIFGDALEKLKEISDKSVDLIVTDPPYNLNKDYGFTKDNLEFDEYLEFSRLWIKEAVRILKDDGTLYIFMGMKYISYVYVMLEKEFNLHFNSWITWFYT
;
A
#
# COMPACT_ATOMS: atom_id res chain seq x y z
N MET A 1 9.49 -10.93 -27.95
CA MET A 1 9.60 -11.21 -26.54
C MET A 1 9.24 -10.00 -25.69
N ASP A 2 8.38 -10.23 -24.74
CA ASP A 2 8.00 -9.20 -23.81
C ASP A 2 9.17 -8.81 -22.90
N LYS A 3 9.36 -7.54 -22.67
CA LYS A 3 10.43 -7.04 -21.82
C LYS A 3 9.98 -6.92 -20.36
N GLY A 4 8.89 -7.52 -20.04
CA GLY A 4 8.44 -7.58 -18.66
C GLY A 4 7.72 -6.36 -18.12
N ILE A 5 7.28 -5.46 -18.99
CA ILE A 5 6.43 -4.34 -18.56
C ILE A 5 4.99 -4.66 -18.89
N LYS A 6 4.15 -4.64 -17.86
CA LYS A 6 2.73 -4.88 -18.02
C LYS A 6 1.96 -3.75 -17.33
N LEU A 7 1.11 -3.07 -18.09
CA LEU A 7 0.23 -2.04 -17.54
C LEU A 7 -1.15 -2.61 -17.35
N ILE A 8 -1.69 -2.46 -16.14
CA ILE A 8 -3.00 -2.98 -15.81
C ILE A 8 -3.88 -1.80 -15.42
N PHE A 9 -4.94 -1.59 -16.18
CA PHE A 9 -5.90 -0.52 -15.92
C PHE A 9 -7.04 -1.02 -15.07
N GLY A 10 -7.39 -0.24 -14.03
CA GLY A 10 -8.53 -0.55 -13.19
C GLY A 10 -8.29 -0.16 -11.74
N ASP A 11 -9.23 -0.51 -10.90
CA ASP A 11 -9.10 -0.31 -9.46
C ASP A 11 -8.04 -1.26 -8.91
N ALA A 12 -7.06 -0.70 -8.21
CA ALA A 12 -5.92 -1.49 -7.74
C ALA A 12 -6.35 -2.66 -6.84
N LEU A 13 -7.30 -2.43 -5.94
CA LEU A 13 -7.75 -3.48 -5.03
C LEU A 13 -8.35 -4.67 -5.79
N GLU A 14 -9.10 -4.38 -6.85
CA GLU A 14 -9.66 -5.44 -7.69
C GLU A 14 -8.58 -6.13 -8.52
N LYS A 15 -7.66 -5.35 -9.09
CA LYS A 15 -6.63 -5.89 -9.97
C LYS A 15 -5.58 -6.69 -9.22
N LEU A 16 -5.29 -6.34 -7.99
CA LEU A 16 -4.36 -7.11 -7.17
C LEU A 16 -4.80 -8.55 -7.00
N LYS A 17 -6.11 -8.79 -6.97
CA LYS A 17 -6.65 -10.14 -6.82
C LYS A 17 -6.27 -11.07 -7.97
N GLU A 18 -5.90 -10.51 -9.12
CA GLU A 18 -5.49 -11.29 -10.30
C GLU A 18 -4.02 -11.69 -10.26
N ILE A 19 -3.26 -11.18 -9.30
CA ILE A 19 -1.83 -11.48 -9.16
C ILE A 19 -1.65 -12.66 -8.21
N SER A 20 -0.80 -13.60 -8.59
CA SER A 20 -0.59 -14.84 -7.83
C SER A 20 0.08 -14.58 -6.49
N ASP A 21 -0.19 -15.43 -5.52
CA ASP A 21 0.46 -15.38 -4.21
C ASP A 21 1.98 -15.48 -4.39
N LYS A 22 2.72 -14.72 -3.57
CA LYS A 22 4.18 -14.82 -3.46
C LYS A 22 4.87 -14.80 -4.82
N SER A 23 4.45 -13.87 -5.67
CA SER A 23 4.99 -13.74 -7.02
C SER A 23 5.76 -12.44 -7.26
N VAL A 24 5.75 -11.51 -6.30
CA VAL A 24 6.30 -10.17 -6.49
C VAL A 24 7.50 -9.95 -5.56
N ASP A 25 8.58 -9.42 -6.12
CA ASP A 25 9.81 -9.17 -5.37
C ASP A 25 9.80 -7.81 -4.66
N LEU A 26 9.14 -6.83 -5.26
CA LEU A 26 9.15 -5.46 -4.75
C LEU A 26 7.83 -4.78 -5.02
N ILE A 27 7.28 -4.15 -4.01
CA ILE A 27 6.09 -3.31 -4.14
C ILE A 27 6.44 -1.90 -3.69
N VAL A 28 6.13 -0.92 -4.52
CA VAL A 28 6.24 0.50 -4.17
C VAL A 28 4.87 1.11 -4.40
N THR A 29 4.30 1.71 -3.38
CA THR A 29 2.94 2.22 -3.47
C THR A 29 2.78 3.55 -2.77
N ASP A 30 1.93 4.38 -3.34
CA ASP A 30 1.62 5.72 -2.84
C ASP A 30 0.09 5.84 -2.71
N PRO A 31 -0.49 5.28 -1.65
CA PRO A 31 -1.94 5.30 -1.49
C PRO A 31 -2.43 6.70 -1.10
N PRO A 32 -3.75 6.95 -1.20
CA PRO A 32 -4.31 8.20 -0.69
C PRO A 32 -3.99 8.37 0.80
N TYR A 33 -3.70 9.60 1.22
CA TYR A 33 -3.30 9.89 2.60
C TYR A 33 -4.47 10.30 3.49
N ASN A 34 -5.66 10.38 2.93
CA ASN A 34 -6.89 10.79 3.63
C ASN A 34 -6.80 12.22 4.17
N LEU A 35 -6.34 13.14 3.31
CA LEU A 35 -6.17 14.55 3.67
C LEU A 35 -7.31 15.43 3.16
N ASN A 36 -8.45 14.83 2.82
CA ASN A 36 -9.62 15.52 2.29
C ASN A 36 -9.35 16.25 0.96
N LYS A 37 -8.54 15.62 0.10
CA LYS A 37 -8.28 16.12 -1.24
C LYS A 37 -9.20 15.46 -2.25
N ASP A 38 -9.57 16.23 -3.28
CA ASP A 38 -10.40 15.71 -4.36
C ASP A 38 -9.51 15.22 -5.50
N TYR A 39 -9.52 13.91 -5.72
CA TYR A 39 -8.79 13.28 -6.82
C TYR A 39 -9.70 12.94 -7.99
N GLY A 40 -10.97 13.38 -7.93
CA GLY A 40 -11.95 13.19 -8.99
C GLY A 40 -12.67 11.86 -8.93
N PHE A 41 -11.97 10.76 -8.75
CA PHE A 41 -12.56 9.42 -8.72
C PHE A 41 -12.23 8.64 -7.45
N THR A 42 -11.41 9.21 -6.58
CA THR A 42 -10.98 8.55 -5.35
C THR A 42 -11.36 9.41 -4.15
N LYS A 43 -11.98 8.79 -3.17
CA LYS A 43 -12.30 9.50 -1.93
C LYS A 43 -11.07 9.65 -1.07
N ASP A 44 -10.90 10.85 -0.49
CA ASP A 44 -9.79 11.17 0.39
C ASP A 44 -10.31 11.79 1.68
N ASN A 45 -11.51 11.42 2.09
CA ASN A 45 -12.19 11.99 3.26
C ASN A 45 -12.89 10.92 4.08
N LEU A 46 -12.27 9.76 4.21
CA LEU A 46 -12.82 8.67 5.01
C LEU A 46 -12.69 8.99 6.50
N GLU A 47 -13.63 8.49 7.29
CA GLU A 47 -13.48 8.51 8.72
C GLU A 47 -12.27 7.68 9.15
N PHE A 48 -11.76 7.93 10.36
CA PHE A 48 -10.54 7.30 10.84
C PHE A 48 -10.56 5.78 10.69
N ASP A 49 -11.61 5.15 11.22
CA ASP A 49 -11.69 3.67 11.19
C ASP A 49 -11.88 3.15 9.78
N GLU A 50 -12.60 3.89 8.95
CA GLU A 50 -12.79 3.52 7.55
C GLU A 50 -11.48 3.57 6.78
N TYR A 51 -10.65 4.57 7.05
CA TYR A 51 -9.35 4.69 6.39
C TYR A 51 -8.42 3.55 6.81
N LEU A 52 -8.43 3.19 8.09
CA LEU A 52 -7.62 2.07 8.55
C LEU A 52 -8.10 0.76 7.94
N GLU A 53 -9.41 0.58 7.80
CA GLU A 53 -9.94 -0.63 7.16
C GLU A 53 -9.58 -0.66 5.67
N PHE A 54 -9.71 0.47 4.98
CA PHE A 54 -9.26 0.58 3.60
C PHE A 54 -7.79 0.20 3.48
N SER A 55 -6.95 0.71 4.38
CA SER A 55 -5.52 0.40 4.38
C SER A 55 -5.27 -1.08 4.62
N ARG A 56 -6.00 -1.68 5.55
CA ARG A 56 -5.86 -3.09 5.87
C ARG A 56 -6.18 -3.97 4.66
N LEU A 57 -7.21 -3.61 3.92
CA LEU A 57 -7.63 -4.38 2.75
C LEU A 57 -6.56 -4.42 1.67
N TRP A 58 -6.00 -3.26 1.29
CA TRP A 58 -5.00 -3.28 0.23
C TRP A 58 -3.66 -3.83 0.72
N ILE A 59 -3.29 -3.59 1.99
CA ILE A 59 -2.07 -4.14 2.55
C ILE A 59 -2.14 -5.67 2.58
N LYS A 60 -3.28 -6.21 2.96
CA LYS A 60 -3.48 -7.67 2.97
C LYS A 60 -3.17 -8.27 1.60
N GLU A 61 -3.67 -7.66 0.53
CA GLU A 61 -3.40 -8.13 -0.82
C GLU A 61 -1.94 -7.92 -1.22
N ALA A 62 -1.34 -6.79 -0.85
CA ALA A 62 0.06 -6.54 -1.13
C ALA A 62 0.95 -7.58 -0.46
N VAL A 63 0.68 -7.89 0.79
CA VAL A 63 1.46 -8.90 1.54
C VAL A 63 1.26 -10.29 0.93
N ARG A 64 0.05 -10.61 0.49
CA ARG A 64 -0.25 -11.90 -0.14
C ARG A 64 0.60 -12.15 -1.38
N ILE A 65 0.72 -11.14 -2.24
CA ILE A 65 1.45 -11.28 -3.50
C ILE A 65 2.96 -11.14 -3.34
N LEU A 66 3.41 -10.57 -2.23
CA LEU A 66 4.83 -10.34 -1.97
C LEU A 66 5.50 -11.63 -1.55
N LYS A 67 6.65 -11.93 -2.14
CA LYS A 67 7.46 -13.09 -1.74
C LYS A 67 7.96 -12.90 -0.31
N ASP A 68 8.32 -14.01 0.35
CA ASP A 68 8.81 -13.98 1.73
C ASP A 68 10.07 -13.12 1.88
N ASP A 69 10.91 -13.05 0.85
CA ASP A 69 12.11 -12.22 0.83
C ASP A 69 11.89 -10.90 0.05
N GLY A 70 10.65 -10.57 -0.25
CA GLY A 70 10.31 -9.35 -0.95
C GLY A 70 10.32 -8.12 -0.06
N THR A 71 10.25 -6.95 -0.68
CA THR A 71 10.28 -5.67 0.03
C THR A 71 9.08 -4.83 -0.35
N LEU A 72 8.51 -4.15 0.64
CA LEU A 72 7.37 -3.26 0.47
C LEU A 72 7.78 -1.85 0.90
N TYR A 73 7.64 -0.88 -0.01
CA TYR A 73 7.78 0.54 0.29
C TYR A 73 6.41 1.21 0.20
N ILE A 74 6.04 1.91 1.24
CA ILE A 74 4.77 2.64 1.29
C ILE A 74 5.05 4.11 1.56
N PHE A 75 4.57 5.00 0.67
CA PHE A 75 4.52 6.42 0.97
C PHE A 75 3.30 6.67 1.85
N MET A 76 3.47 7.46 2.89
CA MET A 76 2.38 7.71 3.82
C MET A 76 2.52 9.11 4.43
N GLY A 77 1.39 9.78 4.61
CA GLY A 77 1.36 11.06 5.30
C GLY A 77 1.49 10.89 6.80
N MET A 78 1.87 11.98 7.47
CA MET A 78 2.15 11.97 8.91
C MET A 78 0.95 11.58 9.77
N LYS A 79 -0.25 11.87 9.31
CA LYS A 79 -1.45 11.68 10.12
C LYS A 79 -1.71 10.23 10.48
N TYR A 80 -1.43 9.32 9.56
CA TYR A 80 -1.77 7.90 9.74
C TYR A 80 -0.57 6.97 9.79
N ILE A 81 0.64 7.50 9.60
CA ILE A 81 1.82 6.63 9.46
C ILE A 81 2.04 5.73 10.67
N SER A 82 1.80 6.25 11.87
CA SER A 82 2.01 5.46 13.09
C SER A 82 1.06 4.28 13.16
N TYR A 83 -0.20 4.48 12.77
CA TYR A 83 -1.19 3.42 12.80
C TYR A 83 -0.91 2.37 11.74
N VAL A 84 -0.50 2.80 10.56
CA VAL A 84 -0.14 1.87 9.49
C VAL A 84 1.11 1.08 9.87
N TYR A 85 2.09 1.74 10.49
CA TYR A 85 3.30 1.05 10.99
C TYR A 85 2.93 -0.09 11.94
N VAL A 86 2.08 0.20 12.92
CA VAL A 86 1.65 -0.82 13.88
C VAL A 86 0.93 -1.97 13.18
N MET A 87 0.08 -1.63 12.21
CA MET A 87 -0.64 -2.64 11.43
C MET A 87 0.33 -3.56 10.69
N LEU A 88 1.32 -3.00 10.02
CA LEU A 88 2.31 -3.77 9.26
C LEU A 88 3.08 -4.72 10.17
N GLU A 89 3.47 -4.25 11.34
CA GLU A 89 4.27 -5.05 12.27
C GLU A 89 3.43 -6.07 13.02
N LYS A 90 2.28 -5.66 13.55
CA LYS A 90 1.50 -6.51 14.46
C LYS A 90 0.48 -7.39 13.77
N GLU A 91 -0.16 -6.89 12.71
CA GLU A 91 -1.18 -7.69 12.03
C GLU A 91 -0.60 -8.50 10.88
N PHE A 92 0.42 -7.99 10.20
CA PHE A 92 0.98 -8.65 9.03
C PHE A 92 2.38 -9.22 9.25
N ASN A 93 2.96 -9.04 10.43
CA ASN A 93 4.26 -9.60 10.82
C ASN A 93 5.39 -9.24 9.85
N LEU A 94 5.37 -8.04 9.30
CA LEU A 94 6.43 -7.57 8.42
C LEU A 94 7.60 -7.05 9.26
N HIS A 95 8.81 -7.33 8.78
CA HIS A 95 10.01 -6.84 9.43
C HIS A 95 10.28 -5.39 9.02
N PHE A 96 10.45 -4.51 9.99
CA PHE A 96 10.78 -3.11 9.74
C PHE A 96 12.25 -2.97 9.36
N ASN A 97 12.51 -2.38 8.19
CA ASN A 97 13.87 -2.12 7.73
C ASN A 97 14.30 -0.69 7.96
N SER A 98 13.53 0.26 7.47
CA SER A 98 13.91 1.67 7.61
C SER A 98 12.71 2.59 7.42
N TRP A 99 12.85 3.76 7.99
CA TRP A 99 11.89 4.86 7.88
C TRP A 99 12.60 5.98 7.12
N ILE A 100 12.10 6.29 5.92
CA ILE A 100 12.72 7.29 5.05
C ILE A 100 11.84 8.53 5.07
N THR A 101 12.41 9.66 5.42
CA THR A 101 11.68 10.92 5.42
C THR A 101 11.95 11.67 4.13
N TRP A 102 10.88 11.97 3.40
CA TRP A 102 10.97 12.82 2.23
C TRP A 102 10.68 14.24 2.68
N PHE A 103 11.73 15.05 2.69
CA PHE A 103 11.65 16.43 3.16
C PHE A 103 11.76 17.41 1.98
N TYR A 104 10.89 18.41 1.98
CA TYR A 104 10.95 19.48 0.98
C TYR A 104 10.38 20.75 1.59
N THR A 105 10.77 21.90 1.02
CA THR A 105 10.32 23.22 1.48
C THR A 105 9.29 23.81 0.54
#